data_505cb88168904e63f50b2b0e36bd6bcb
#
_entry.id   505cb88168904e63f50b2b0e36bd6bcb
#
_cell.length_a   1.000
_cell.length_b   1.000
_cell.length_c   1.000
_cell.angle_alpha   90.00
_cell.angle_beta   90.00
_cell.angle_gamma   90.00
#
_symmetry.space_group_name_H-M   'P 1'
#
loop_
_entity.id
_entity.type
_entity.pdbx_description
1 polymer ?
#
loop_
_entity_poly.entity_id
_entity_poly.type
_entity_poly.pdbx_seq_one_letter_code
_entity_poly.pdbx_strand_id
1 'polypeptide(L)'
;MTPRGNLRVIILGCALLIGAFVLIAREHRPSFLRPGLQLNAYVATSDGSLTVVDLVKLRAIHRIPIGPALSGVREHPIRPEIWGVSSQGGYVWIVDGRSNQRRATIPVGDGPYAVDFSSDGRRAYTTSSGSDALVAIDCESRAIVGRARTGREPVFAQLTPDEKSILVLNHRDATLGIHDAATLAQRGKIPVVAQPDEVLVMPDSSIAFVLSRREPRMSVVDLRREVLLSNLQLAGKPSDMLLKPDGGELYVISPDSHGLQVINTWTHEVGDYMMLGDSPTRGILSADTSLMYITDAAAGRVTAVDINNRRVVRN
;
A
#
# COMPACT_ATOMS: atom_id res chain seq x y z
N MET A 1 8.92 -8.05 -32.31
CA MET A 1 8.47 -8.17 -30.91
C MET A 1 9.13 -7.06 -30.09
N THR A 2 8.43 -5.97 -29.85
CA THR A 2 8.94 -4.82 -29.07
C THR A 2 8.52 -5.00 -27.61
N PRO A 3 9.41 -4.93 -26.63
CA PRO A 3 9.02 -5.00 -25.23
C PRO A 3 8.27 -3.71 -24.85
N ARG A 4 7.06 -3.88 -24.36
CA ARG A 4 6.24 -2.80 -23.78
C ARG A 4 6.92 -2.34 -22.49
N GLY A 5 7.40 -1.10 -22.46
CA GLY A 5 7.90 -0.47 -21.24
C GLY A 5 6.76 -0.26 -20.25
N ASN A 6 6.86 -0.89 -19.10
CA ASN A 6 5.92 -0.71 -18.00
C ASN A 6 6.09 0.71 -17.43
N LEU A 7 5.02 1.48 -17.49
CA LEU A 7 4.88 2.75 -16.78
C LEU A 7 4.77 2.41 -15.29
N ARG A 8 5.79 2.70 -14.50
CA ARG A 8 5.75 2.51 -13.05
C ARG A 8 5.24 3.79 -12.41
N VAL A 9 4.04 3.74 -11.87
CA VAL A 9 3.46 4.78 -11.02
C VAL A 9 3.86 4.47 -9.57
N ILE A 10 4.50 5.43 -8.92
CA ILE A 10 4.81 5.36 -7.48
C ILE A 10 3.62 5.98 -6.75
N ILE A 11 2.91 5.17 -5.99
CA ILE A 11 1.74 5.60 -5.22
C ILE A 11 2.18 5.86 -3.78
N LEU A 12 2.11 7.11 -3.36
CA LEU A 12 2.28 7.52 -1.97
C LEU A 12 0.92 7.88 -1.38
N GLY A 13 0.41 7.00 -0.56
CA GLY A 13 -0.75 7.30 0.27
C GLY A 13 -0.33 8.03 1.54
N CYS A 14 -1.02 9.12 1.82
CA CYS A 14 -1.18 9.82 3.09
C CYS A 14 -0.55 11.19 3.26
N ALA A 15 -1.41 12.02 3.66
CA ALA A 15 -1.41 13.36 4.20
C ALA A 15 -0.09 13.86 4.82
N LEU A 16 0.27 15.09 4.44
CA LEU A 16 1.32 15.93 4.99
C LEU A 16 2.76 15.53 4.58
N LEU A 17 3.24 16.14 3.49
CA LEU A 17 4.56 16.75 3.35
C LEU A 17 4.98 16.80 1.88
N ILE A 18 4.65 17.91 1.25
CA ILE A 18 5.03 18.23 -0.15
C ILE A 18 6.55 18.49 -0.31
N GLY A 19 7.32 18.52 0.78
CA GLY A 19 8.70 18.99 0.74
C GLY A 19 9.79 17.96 0.40
N ALA A 20 9.62 16.68 0.68
CA ALA A 20 10.73 15.74 0.73
C ALA A 20 11.06 15.02 -0.58
N PHE A 21 10.11 14.92 -1.52
CA PHE A 21 10.33 14.13 -2.75
C PHE A 21 11.13 14.85 -3.85
N VAL A 22 11.31 16.17 -3.73
CA VAL A 22 11.93 17.01 -4.77
C VAL A 22 13.47 16.85 -4.85
N LEU A 23 14.13 16.37 -3.79
CA LEU A 23 15.59 16.39 -3.69
C LEU A 23 16.31 15.18 -4.32
N ILE A 24 15.68 14.01 -4.40
CA ILE A 24 16.35 12.77 -4.82
C ILE A 24 16.61 12.70 -6.33
N ALA A 25 15.75 13.32 -7.14
CA ALA A 25 15.88 13.25 -8.60
C ALA A 25 16.92 14.21 -9.19
N ARG A 26 17.54 15.08 -8.40
CA ARG A 26 18.45 16.11 -8.90
C ARG A 26 19.86 15.59 -9.25
N GLU A 27 20.29 14.48 -8.66
CA GLU A 27 21.66 13.97 -8.83
C GLU A 27 21.77 12.71 -9.71
N HIS A 28 20.69 11.97 -9.90
CA HIS A 28 20.69 10.86 -10.85
C HIS A 28 19.70 11.19 -11.97
N ARG A 29 20.14 12.00 -12.95
CA ARG A 29 19.46 12.03 -14.24
C ARG A 29 19.70 10.67 -14.90
N PRO A 30 18.73 9.76 -14.94
CA PRO A 30 18.92 8.53 -15.68
C PRO A 30 19.04 8.95 -17.16
N SER A 31 20.22 8.77 -17.73
CA SER A 31 20.51 9.01 -19.16
C SER A 31 19.69 8.14 -20.11
N PHE A 32 18.72 7.40 -19.58
CA PHE A 32 17.88 6.42 -20.28
C PHE A 32 16.42 6.80 -20.42
N LEU A 33 16.01 7.97 -19.95
CA LEU A 33 14.63 8.43 -20.17
C LEU A 33 14.47 8.77 -21.66
N ARG A 34 13.72 7.95 -22.37
CA ARG A 34 13.36 8.23 -23.77
C ARG A 34 12.63 9.57 -23.84
N PRO A 35 12.96 10.45 -24.81
CA PRO A 35 12.23 11.68 -25.04
C PRO A 35 10.73 11.36 -25.19
N GLY A 36 9.88 12.06 -24.42
CA GLY A 36 8.42 11.86 -24.47
C GLY A 36 7.85 10.85 -23.44
N LEU A 37 8.68 10.22 -22.59
CA LEU A 37 8.17 9.40 -21.50
C LEU A 37 7.53 10.32 -20.44
N GLN A 38 6.23 10.16 -20.22
CA GLN A 38 5.52 10.83 -19.12
C GLN A 38 5.59 9.95 -17.87
N LEU A 39 6.42 10.36 -16.92
CA LEU A 39 6.46 9.76 -15.57
C LEU A 39 5.70 10.67 -14.62
N ASN A 40 4.50 10.24 -14.23
CA ASN A 40 3.65 11.00 -13.32
C ASN A 40 3.46 10.25 -12.00
N ALA A 41 3.55 10.97 -10.88
CA ALA A 41 3.05 10.51 -9.60
C ALA A 41 1.69 11.14 -9.33
N TYR A 42 0.79 10.34 -8.75
CA TYR A 42 -0.54 10.79 -8.35
C TYR A 42 -0.61 10.82 -6.82
N VAL A 43 -0.82 12.00 -6.27
CA VAL A 43 -0.79 12.26 -4.82
C VAL A 43 -2.15 12.73 -4.34
N ALA A 44 -2.79 11.94 -3.49
CA ALA A 44 -4.00 12.38 -2.79
C ALA A 44 -3.62 13.41 -1.72
N THR A 45 -4.32 14.54 -1.72
CA THR A 45 -4.06 15.66 -0.82
C THR A 45 -5.24 15.85 0.16
N SER A 46 -4.95 16.40 1.32
CA SER A 46 -5.94 16.58 2.40
C SER A 46 -7.10 17.53 2.05
N ASP A 47 -6.93 18.35 1.02
CA ASP A 47 -7.97 19.23 0.52
C ASP A 47 -8.97 18.58 -0.45
N GLY A 48 -8.87 17.25 -0.63
CA GLY A 48 -9.78 16.50 -1.48
C GLY A 48 -9.44 16.55 -2.96
N SER A 49 -8.20 16.87 -3.32
CA SER A 49 -7.72 16.82 -4.69
C SER A 49 -6.68 15.73 -4.91
N LEU A 50 -6.57 15.29 -6.16
CA LEU A 50 -5.48 14.44 -6.63
C LEU A 50 -4.49 15.34 -7.40
N THR A 51 -3.29 15.49 -6.86
CA THR A 51 -2.22 16.26 -7.51
C THR A 51 -1.38 15.34 -8.39
N VAL A 52 -1.21 15.73 -9.64
CA VAL A 52 -0.35 15.03 -10.60
C VAL A 52 1.01 15.72 -10.64
N VAL A 53 2.06 14.98 -10.33
CA VAL A 53 3.44 15.46 -10.28
C VAL A 53 4.22 14.85 -11.43
N ASP A 54 4.79 15.68 -12.29
CA ASP A 54 5.75 15.27 -13.33
C ASP A 54 7.08 14.93 -12.64
N LEU A 55 7.46 13.67 -12.62
CA LEU A 55 8.68 13.20 -11.96
C LEU A 55 9.96 13.50 -12.74
N VAL A 56 9.85 13.90 -14.01
CA VAL A 56 10.99 14.37 -14.81
C VAL A 56 11.31 15.82 -14.50
N LYS A 57 10.27 16.66 -14.42
CA LYS A 57 10.39 18.11 -14.13
C LYS A 57 10.30 18.43 -12.64
N LEU A 58 9.95 17.45 -11.82
CA LEU A 58 9.76 17.58 -10.37
C LEU A 58 8.81 18.72 -9.98
N ARG A 59 7.69 18.81 -10.67
CA ARG A 59 6.67 19.85 -10.41
C ARG A 59 5.25 19.30 -10.54
N ALA A 60 4.35 19.86 -9.78
CA ALA A 60 2.92 19.62 -9.97
C ALA A 60 2.48 20.19 -11.32
N ILE A 61 1.75 19.40 -12.11
CA ILE A 61 1.28 19.76 -13.45
C ILE A 61 -0.24 19.84 -13.54
N HIS A 62 -0.95 19.04 -12.72
CA HIS A 62 -2.41 19.07 -12.64
C HIS A 62 -2.88 18.92 -11.20
N ARG A 63 -4.05 19.48 -10.91
CA ARG A 63 -4.77 19.27 -9.67
C ARG A 63 -6.22 18.96 -10.02
N ILE A 64 -6.65 17.76 -9.65
CA ILE A 64 -7.94 17.20 -10.05
C ILE A 64 -8.82 17.16 -8.80
N PRO A 65 -9.90 17.97 -8.72
CA PRO A 65 -10.82 17.90 -7.60
C PRO A 65 -11.59 16.58 -7.62
N ILE A 66 -11.49 15.81 -6.57
CA ILE A 66 -12.14 14.50 -6.43
C ILE A 66 -13.23 14.53 -5.36
N GLY A 67 -12.89 14.90 -4.13
CA GLY A 67 -13.78 14.91 -2.98
C GLY A 67 -13.05 14.72 -1.65
N PRO A 68 -13.78 14.67 -0.54
CA PRO A 68 -13.17 14.68 0.79
C PRO A 68 -12.48 13.35 1.15
N ALA A 69 -11.46 13.43 2.01
CA ALA A 69 -10.78 12.29 2.62
C ALA A 69 -10.35 11.21 1.63
N LEU A 70 -9.48 11.59 0.69
CA LEU A 70 -8.94 10.69 -0.32
C LEU A 70 -7.88 9.77 0.26
N SER A 71 -7.92 8.48 -0.10
CA SER A 71 -6.94 7.49 0.27
C SER A 71 -6.87 6.34 -0.74
N GLY A 72 -5.96 5.38 -0.49
CA GLY A 72 -5.90 4.13 -1.24
C GLY A 72 -5.66 4.30 -2.73
N VAL A 73 -4.83 5.26 -3.14
CA VAL A 73 -4.54 5.53 -4.56
C VAL A 73 -3.77 4.35 -5.16
N ARG A 74 -4.29 3.77 -6.25
CA ARG A 74 -3.67 2.67 -6.97
C ARG A 74 -3.79 2.85 -8.49
N GLU A 75 -2.78 2.41 -9.21
CA GLU A 75 -2.84 2.26 -10.66
C GLU A 75 -3.55 0.96 -11.02
N HIS A 76 -4.43 1.03 -12.01
CA HIS A 76 -5.05 -0.15 -12.58
C HIS A 76 -3.99 -0.98 -13.35
N PRO A 77 -3.89 -2.31 -13.15
CA PRO A 77 -2.77 -3.09 -13.68
C PRO A 77 -2.65 -3.12 -15.20
N ILE A 78 -3.76 -2.92 -15.93
CA ILE A 78 -3.79 -3.05 -17.39
C ILE A 78 -4.16 -1.74 -18.09
N ARG A 79 -5.06 -0.94 -17.53
CA ARG A 79 -5.57 0.29 -18.13
C ARG A 79 -4.83 1.50 -17.60
N PRO A 80 -4.68 2.57 -18.37
CA PRO A 80 -4.12 3.82 -17.89
C PRO A 80 -5.13 4.57 -17.01
N GLU A 81 -5.53 3.95 -15.92
CA GLU A 81 -6.50 4.48 -14.96
C GLU A 81 -5.87 4.50 -13.57
N ILE A 82 -6.14 5.55 -12.84
CA ILE A 82 -5.79 5.70 -11.43
C ILE A 82 -7.08 5.62 -10.63
N TRP A 83 -7.11 4.71 -9.69
CA TRP A 83 -8.25 4.46 -8.82
C TRP A 83 -7.89 4.83 -7.37
N GLY A 84 -8.87 5.17 -6.60
CA GLY A 84 -8.74 5.37 -5.16
C GLY A 84 -10.10 5.54 -4.51
N VAL A 85 -10.10 5.82 -3.23
CA VAL A 85 -11.33 5.93 -2.46
C VAL A 85 -11.47 7.31 -1.84
N SER A 86 -12.72 7.71 -1.60
CA SER A 86 -13.08 8.83 -0.75
C SER A 86 -13.81 8.25 0.46
N SER A 87 -13.16 8.20 1.62
CA SER A 87 -13.72 7.56 2.80
C SER A 87 -14.96 8.30 3.33
N GLN A 88 -14.94 9.63 3.33
CA GLN A 88 -16.11 10.44 3.71
C GLN A 88 -17.17 10.52 2.61
N GLY A 89 -16.76 10.37 1.34
CA GLY A 89 -17.70 10.38 0.22
C GLY A 89 -18.38 9.04 -0.03
N GLY A 90 -17.87 7.94 0.53
CA GLY A 90 -18.46 6.61 0.36
C GLY A 90 -18.33 6.02 -1.04
N TYR A 91 -17.30 6.41 -1.79
CA TYR A 91 -17.14 5.96 -3.18
C TYR A 91 -15.69 5.65 -3.57
N VAL A 92 -15.55 4.80 -4.58
CA VAL A 92 -14.33 4.64 -5.37
C VAL A 92 -14.35 5.67 -6.49
N TRP A 93 -13.25 6.36 -6.72
CA TRP A 93 -13.08 7.30 -7.84
C TRP A 93 -12.08 6.78 -8.86
N ILE A 94 -12.26 7.20 -10.12
CA ILE A 94 -11.45 6.77 -11.26
C ILE A 94 -11.02 8.01 -12.05
N VAL A 95 -9.71 8.12 -12.29
CA VAL A 95 -9.09 9.15 -13.13
C VAL A 95 -8.39 8.48 -14.30
N ASP A 96 -8.55 9.03 -15.47
CA ASP A 96 -7.81 8.62 -16.66
C ASP A 96 -6.38 9.17 -16.59
N GLY A 97 -5.40 8.27 -16.59
CA GLY A 97 -3.99 8.63 -16.45
C GLY A 97 -3.37 9.31 -17.68
N ARG A 98 -4.06 9.33 -18.83
CA ARG A 98 -3.61 10.03 -20.04
C ARG A 98 -4.12 11.46 -20.09
N SER A 99 -5.42 11.64 -19.81
CA SER A 99 -6.06 12.96 -19.88
C SER A 99 -6.04 13.71 -18.55
N ASN A 100 -5.73 13.03 -17.46
CA ASN A 100 -5.84 13.55 -16.08
C ASN A 100 -7.25 14.05 -15.73
N GLN A 101 -8.27 13.42 -16.27
CA GLN A 101 -9.67 13.76 -16.02
C GLN A 101 -10.35 12.67 -15.21
N ARG A 102 -11.23 13.08 -14.30
CA ARG A 102 -12.10 12.14 -13.57
C ARG A 102 -13.05 11.46 -14.55
N ARG A 103 -13.03 10.13 -14.57
CA ARG A 103 -13.85 9.28 -15.45
C ARG A 103 -15.14 8.83 -14.81
N ALA A 104 -15.07 8.44 -13.53
CA ALA A 104 -16.22 7.88 -12.83
C ALA A 104 -16.07 7.97 -11.31
N THR A 105 -17.22 7.79 -10.65
CA THR A 105 -17.30 7.46 -9.23
C THR A 105 -18.25 6.29 -9.05
N ILE A 106 -17.94 5.36 -8.16
CA ILE A 106 -18.71 4.14 -7.87
C ILE A 106 -19.07 4.18 -6.39
N PRO A 107 -20.33 4.40 -6.01
CA PRO A 107 -20.75 4.37 -4.61
C PRO A 107 -20.56 2.96 -4.03
N VAL A 108 -19.77 2.82 -2.97
CA VAL A 108 -19.47 1.52 -2.36
C VAL A 108 -19.96 1.40 -0.91
N GLY A 109 -20.42 2.48 -0.33
CA GLY A 109 -20.85 2.59 1.07
C GLY A 109 -19.83 3.34 1.91
N ASP A 110 -20.18 3.63 3.16
CA ASP A 110 -19.43 4.52 4.04
C ASP A 110 -18.06 3.97 4.44
N GLY A 111 -17.08 4.86 4.48
CA GLY A 111 -15.75 4.56 4.98
C GLY A 111 -14.93 3.56 4.15
N PRO A 112 -14.91 3.61 2.81
CA PRO A 112 -13.95 2.81 2.06
C PRO A 112 -12.52 3.29 2.38
N TYR A 113 -11.57 2.35 2.47
CA TYR A 113 -10.22 2.67 2.89
C TYR A 113 -9.19 2.58 1.75
N ALA A 114 -9.22 1.50 0.98
CA ALA A 114 -8.31 1.26 -0.12
C ALA A 114 -8.98 0.44 -1.21
N VAL A 115 -8.37 0.37 -2.39
CA VAL A 115 -8.78 -0.49 -3.49
C VAL A 115 -7.60 -1.40 -3.87
N ASP A 116 -7.88 -2.67 -4.17
CA ASP A 116 -6.94 -3.64 -4.71
C ASP A 116 -7.50 -4.30 -5.96
N PHE A 117 -6.64 -4.88 -6.81
CA PHE A 117 -7.03 -5.40 -8.11
C PHE A 117 -6.61 -6.85 -8.31
N SER A 118 -7.39 -7.59 -9.12
CA SER A 118 -6.89 -8.79 -9.77
C SER A 118 -5.79 -8.44 -10.79
N SER A 119 -4.84 -9.34 -11.02
CA SER A 119 -3.70 -9.10 -11.93
C SER A 119 -4.15 -8.89 -13.37
N ASP A 120 -5.25 -9.50 -13.77
CA ASP A 120 -5.88 -9.32 -15.08
C ASP A 120 -6.67 -8.00 -15.22
N GLY A 121 -6.78 -7.22 -14.14
CA GLY A 121 -7.50 -5.95 -14.09
C GLY A 121 -8.99 -6.04 -14.30
N ARG A 122 -9.60 -7.21 -14.18
CA ARG A 122 -11.06 -7.36 -14.36
C ARG A 122 -11.85 -7.05 -13.09
N ARG A 123 -11.25 -7.26 -11.93
CA ARG A 123 -11.88 -7.07 -10.62
C ARG A 123 -11.13 -6.06 -9.78
N ALA A 124 -11.89 -5.27 -9.05
CA ALA A 124 -11.38 -4.45 -7.97
C ALA A 124 -12.12 -4.80 -6.68
N TYR A 125 -11.40 -4.74 -5.56
CA TYR A 125 -11.92 -5.06 -4.25
C TYR A 125 -11.68 -3.87 -3.31
N THR A 126 -12.69 -3.57 -2.50
CA THR A 126 -12.60 -2.54 -1.45
C THR A 126 -13.44 -2.94 -0.25
N THR A 127 -13.23 -2.29 0.86
CA THR A 127 -14.05 -2.44 2.06
C THR A 127 -14.99 -1.25 2.22
N SER A 128 -16.05 -1.45 2.98
CA SER A 128 -16.93 -0.39 3.48
C SER A 128 -17.03 -0.56 5.00
N SER A 129 -16.35 0.27 5.77
CA SER A 129 -16.28 0.14 7.23
C SER A 129 -17.61 0.45 7.91
N GLY A 130 -18.39 1.37 7.35
CA GLY A 130 -19.71 1.71 7.89
C GLY A 130 -20.81 0.65 7.67
N SER A 131 -20.57 -0.31 6.77
CA SER A 131 -21.51 -1.41 6.50
C SER A 131 -20.93 -2.80 6.76
N ASP A 132 -19.72 -2.89 7.33
CA ASP A 132 -19.03 -4.14 7.62
C ASP A 132 -19.00 -5.08 6.40
N ALA A 133 -18.59 -4.54 5.25
CA ALA A 133 -18.68 -5.24 3.98
C ALA A 133 -17.40 -5.21 3.17
N LEU A 134 -17.10 -6.34 2.52
CA LEU A 134 -16.22 -6.47 1.37
C LEU A 134 -17.05 -6.25 0.10
N VAL A 135 -16.54 -5.44 -0.83
CA VAL A 135 -17.19 -5.07 -2.08
C VAL A 135 -16.31 -5.45 -3.26
N ALA A 136 -16.86 -6.20 -4.20
CA ALA A 136 -16.22 -6.51 -5.47
C ALA A 136 -16.84 -5.70 -6.61
N ILE A 137 -15.97 -5.12 -7.44
CA ILE A 137 -16.34 -4.24 -8.56
C ILE A 137 -15.82 -4.87 -9.85
N ASP A 138 -16.64 -4.89 -10.88
CA ASP A 138 -16.20 -5.19 -12.24
C ASP A 138 -15.60 -3.93 -12.86
N CYS A 139 -14.33 -3.99 -13.22
CA CYS A 139 -13.58 -2.82 -13.69
C CYS A 139 -14.02 -2.31 -15.06
N GLU A 140 -14.62 -3.16 -15.89
CA GLU A 140 -15.08 -2.75 -17.23
C GLU A 140 -16.42 -2.02 -17.17
N SER A 141 -17.41 -2.66 -16.57
CA SER A 141 -18.75 -2.09 -16.41
C SER A 141 -18.83 -1.06 -15.28
N ARG A 142 -17.81 -1.02 -14.39
CA ARG A 142 -17.76 -0.18 -13.19
C ARG A 142 -18.95 -0.43 -12.25
N ALA A 143 -19.48 -1.62 -12.29
CA ALA A 143 -20.60 -2.06 -11.46
C ALA A 143 -20.12 -2.89 -10.26
N ILE A 144 -20.83 -2.78 -9.15
CA ILE A 144 -20.65 -3.69 -8.02
C ILE A 144 -21.22 -5.05 -8.44
N VAL A 145 -20.39 -6.09 -8.37
CA VAL A 145 -20.74 -7.46 -8.77
C VAL A 145 -20.87 -8.40 -7.59
N GLY A 146 -20.50 -7.95 -6.40
CA GLY A 146 -20.65 -8.74 -5.19
C GLY A 146 -20.42 -7.93 -3.92
N ARG A 147 -21.09 -8.37 -2.85
CA ARG A 147 -20.89 -7.90 -1.48
C ARG A 147 -20.87 -9.09 -0.54
N ALA A 148 -19.98 -9.08 0.44
CA ALA A 148 -19.95 -10.07 1.51
C ALA A 148 -19.80 -9.38 2.86
N ARG A 149 -20.34 -10.01 3.91
CA ARG A 149 -20.13 -9.55 5.29
C ARG A 149 -18.70 -9.84 5.71
N THR A 150 -18.13 -8.93 6.49
CA THR A 150 -16.81 -9.03 7.12
C THR A 150 -16.96 -9.06 8.65
N GLY A 151 -15.87 -8.93 9.38
CA GLY A 151 -15.91 -8.47 10.76
C GLY A 151 -16.17 -6.96 10.82
N ARG A 152 -16.20 -6.42 12.03
CA ARG A 152 -16.53 -5.02 12.28
C ARG A 152 -15.39 -4.07 11.89
N GLU A 153 -15.77 -2.96 11.25
CA GLU A 153 -14.88 -1.89 10.80
C GLU A 153 -13.74 -2.43 9.91
N PRO A 154 -14.06 -3.04 8.74
CA PRO A 154 -13.03 -3.49 7.82
C PRO A 154 -12.29 -2.29 7.22
N VAL A 155 -10.94 -2.28 7.30
CA VAL A 155 -10.12 -1.15 6.81
C VAL A 155 -9.33 -1.48 5.56
N PHE A 156 -8.98 -2.74 5.34
CA PHE A 156 -8.13 -3.14 4.23
C PHE A 156 -8.64 -4.45 3.61
N ALA A 157 -8.66 -4.51 2.29
CA ALA A 157 -8.87 -5.74 1.54
C ALA A 157 -7.70 -5.92 0.58
N GLN A 158 -7.05 -7.07 0.63
CA GLN A 158 -5.92 -7.42 -0.24
C GLN A 158 -6.14 -8.78 -0.86
N LEU A 159 -6.01 -8.85 -2.18
CA LEU A 159 -5.99 -10.12 -2.90
C LEU A 159 -4.64 -10.81 -2.66
N THR A 160 -4.64 -12.12 -2.41
CA THR A 160 -3.40 -12.91 -2.30
C THR A 160 -2.71 -13.01 -3.66
N PRO A 161 -1.37 -13.15 -3.73
CA PRO A 161 -0.65 -13.27 -5.01
C PRO A 161 -1.13 -14.42 -5.90
N ASP A 162 -1.64 -15.51 -5.33
CA ASP A 162 -2.24 -16.64 -6.08
C ASP A 162 -3.71 -16.39 -6.49
N GLU A 163 -4.26 -15.23 -6.13
CA GLU A 163 -5.62 -14.78 -6.42
C GLU A 163 -6.76 -15.68 -5.92
N LYS A 164 -6.49 -16.56 -4.95
CA LYS A 164 -7.51 -17.45 -4.41
C LYS A 164 -8.26 -16.88 -3.21
N SER A 165 -7.65 -15.93 -2.52
CA SER A 165 -8.20 -15.37 -1.30
C SER A 165 -8.14 -13.85 -1.27
N ILE A 166 -9.11 -13.24 -0.61
CA ILE A 166 -9.10 -11.83 -0.24
C ILE A 166 -8.97 -11.76 1.28
N LEU A 167 -7.92 -11.11 1.74
CA LEU A 167 -7.63 -10.87 3.13
C LEU A 167 -8.30 -9.56 3.56
N VAL A 168 -9.09 -9.59 4.61
CA VAL A 168 -9.79 -8.40 5.14
C VAL A 168 -9.37 -8.15 6.58
N LEU A 169 -8.78 -6.98 6.83
CA LEU A 169 -8.46 -6.54 8.20
C LEU A 169 -9.69 -5.92 8.84
N ASN A 170 -10.18 -6.54 9.91
CA ASN A 170 -11.32 -6.08 10.69
C ASN A 170 -10.79 -5.34 11.93
N HIS A 171 -10.67 -4.03 11.82
CA HIS A 171 -9.99 -3.17 12.78
C HIS A 171 -10.59 -3.26 14.19
N ARG A 172 -11.92 -3.22 14.31
CA ARG A 172 -12.62 -3.27 15.60
C ARG A 172 -12.66 -4.66 16.23
N ASP A 173 -12.65 -5.71 15.41
CA ASP A 173 -12.69 -7.09 15.87
C ASP A 173 -11.28 -7.65 16.16
N ALA A 174 -10.22 -6.95 15.79
CA ALA A 174 -8.84 -7.45 15.86
C ALA A 174 -8.68 -8.80 15.15
N THR A 175 -9.20 -8.93 13.93
CA THR A 175 -9.16 -10.17 13.17
C THR A 175 -8.76 -9.95 11.72
N LEU A 176 -8.13 -10.97 11.14
CA LEU A 176 -7.95 -11.15 9.71
C LEU A 176 -9.05 -12.09 9.20
N GLY A 177 -9.94 -11.58 8.36
CA GLY A 177 -10.91 -12.40 7.62
C GLY A 177 -10.27 -12.92 6.34
N ILE A 178 -10.51 -14.20 6.03
CA ILE A 178 -10.09 -14.84 4.78
C ILE A 178 -11.34 -15.13 3.97
N HIS A 179 -11.45 -14.51 2.81
CA HIS A 179 -12.57 -14.68 1.89
C HIS A 179 -12.09 -15.37 0.62
N ASP A 180 -12.93 -16.22 0.07
CA ASP A 180 -12.73 -16.80 -1.26
C ASP A 180 -12.86 -15.72 -2.33
N ALA A 181 -11.88 -15.59 -3.22
CA ALA A 181 -11.84 -14.49 -4.18
C ALA A 181 -12.93 -14.59 -5.27
N ALA A 182 -13.39 -15.81 -5.60
CA ALA A 182 -14.39 -16.01 -6.63
C ALA A 182 -15.82 -15.78 -6.11
N THR A 183 -16.10 -16.25 -4.89
CA THR A 183 -17.46 -16.24 -4.31
C THR A 183 -17.67 -15.15 -3.26
N LEU A 184 -16.59 -14.55 -2.76
CA LEU A 184 -16.52 -13.63 -1.63
C LEU A 184 -16.92 -14.27 -0.29
N ALA A 185 -17.22 -15.56 -0.24
CA ALA A 185 -17.60 -16.24 0.98
C ALA A 185 -16.44 -16.23 2.00
N GLN A 186 -16.73 -15.87 3.23
CA GLN A 186 -15.74 -15.95 4.31
C GLN A 186 -15.46 -17.42 4.64
N ARG A 187 -14.18 -17.82 4.58
CA ARG A 187 -13.71 -19.17 4.92
C ARG A 187 -13.09 -19.22 6.30
N GLY A 188 -12.33 -18.17 6.66
CA GLY A 188 -11.61 -18.11 7.92
C GLY A 188 -11.72 -16.76 8.61
N LYS A 189 -11.52 -16.76 9.93
CA LYS A 189 -11.42 -15.56 10.75
C LYS A 189 -10.38 -15.80 11.84
N ILE A 190 -9.23 -15.13 11.76
CA ILE A 190 -8.07 -15.36 12.60
C ILE A 190 -7.86 -14.16 13.51
N PRO A 191 -7.77 -14.33 14.83
CA PRO A 191 -7.38 -13.27 15.74
C PRO A 191 -5.95 -12.80 15.43
N VAL A 192 -5.75 -11.48 15.38
CA VAL A 192 -4.45 -10.83 15.12
C VAL A 192 -4.23 -9.69 16.10
N VAL A 193 -3.14 -8.92 15.93
CA VAL A 193 -2.87 -7.71 16.71
C VAL A 193 -4.09 -6.78 16.76
N ALA A 194 -4.22 -6.03 17.86
CA ALA A 194 -5.34 -5.11 18.03
C ALA A 194 -5.30 -3.98 16.97
N GLN A 195 -6.47 -3.61 16.47
CA GLN A 195 -6.60 -2.55 15.46
C GLN A 195 -5.63 -2.72 14.29
N PRO A 196 -5.73 -3.83 13.55
CA PRO A 196 -4.83 -4.10 12.43
C PRO A 196 -5.03 -3.07 11.31
N ASP A 197 -3.92 -2.49 10.82
CA ASP A 197 -3.93 -1.40 9.85
C ASP A 197 -3.44 -1.80 8.45
N GLU A 198 -2.54 -2.79 8.40
CA GLU A 198 -1.86 -3.18 7.16
C GLU A 198 -1.56 -4.67 7.14
N VAL A 199 -1.60 -5.26 5.96
CA VAL A 199 -1.21 -6.66 5.73
C VAL A 199 -0.29 -6.74 4.52
N LEU A 200 0.77 -7.54 4.63
CA LEU A 200 1.60 -7.96 3.50
C LEU A 200 1.58 -9.47 3.39
N VAL A 201 1.51 -9.96 2.17
CA VAL A 201 1.47 -11.39 1.88
C VAL A 201 2.75 -11.80 1.17
N MET A 202 3.31 -12.94 1.56
CA MET A 202 4.44 -13.56 0.87
C MET A 202 4.11 -13.83 -0.60
N PRO A 203 5.08 -13.73 -1.52
CA PRO A 203 4.85 -13.97 -2.95
C PRO A 203 4.25 -15.34 -3.28
N ASP A 204 4.51 -16.37 -2.45
CA ASP A 204 3.97 -17.72 -2.58
C ASP A 204 2.60 -17.91 -1.90
N SER A 205 2.00 -16.84 -1.38
CA SER A 205 0.71 -16.81 -0.68
C SER A 205 0.66 -17.71 0.57
N SER A 206 1.81 -18.05 1.17
CA SER A 206 1.87 -18.94 2.33
C SER A 206 1.64 -18.21 3.66
N ILE A 207 2.23 -17.03 3.82
CA ILE A 207 2.27 -16.28 5.08
C ILE A 207 1.75 -14.86 4.83
N ALA A 208 1.01 -14.34 5.81
CA ALA A 208 0.65 -12.94 5.90
C ALA A 208 1.24 -12.31 7.17
N PHE A 209 1.78 -11.12 7.04
CA PHE A 209 2.23 -10.27 8.13
C PHE A 209 1.22 -9.17 8.35
N VAL A 210 0.67 -9.09 9.57
CA VAL A 210 -0.37 -8.11 9.93
C VAL A 210 0.19 -7.14 10.96
N LEU A 211 0.13 -5.87 10.63
CA LEU A 211 0.69 -4.77 11.40
C LEU A 211 -0.42 -3.93 12.04
N SER A 212 -0.16 -3.45 13.26
CA SER A 212 -0.92 -2.39 13.91
C SER A 212 -0.01 -1.19 14.19
N ARG A 213 -0.46 0.01 13.82
CA ARG A 213 0.25 1.25 14.17
C ARG A 213 0.04 1.69 15.62
N ARG A 214 -0.76 0.96 16.38
CA ARG A 214 -1.13 1.29 17.77
C ARG A 214 -0.27 0.60 18.82
N GLU A 215 0.32 -0.53 18.48
CA GLU A 215 1.13 -1.34 19.38
C GLU A 215 2.43 -1.81 18.73
N PRO A 216 3.51 -2.03 19.50
CA PRO A 216 4.79 -2.48 18.97
C PRO A 216 4.78 -4.01 18.75
N ARG A 217 3.80 -4.49 18.00
CA ARG A 217 3.65 -5.91 17.65
C ARG A 217 3.09 -6.10 16.26
N MET A 218 3.41 -7.23 15.66
CA MET A 218 2.81 -7.69 14.42
C MET A 218 2.45 -9.18 14.52
N SER A 219 1.39 -9.59 13.83
CA SER A 219 1.00 -10.99 13.74
C SER A 219 1.56 -11.64 12.48
N VAL A 220 1.99 -12.90 12.62
CA VAL A 220 2.39 -13.77 11.52
C VAL A 220 1.33 -14.86 11.38
N VAL A 221 0.73 -14.95 10.21
CA VAL A 221 -0.41 -15.85 9.93
C VAL A 221 -0.05 -16.82 8.82
N ASP A 222 -0.23 -18.12 9.05
CA ASP A 222 -0.18 -19.15 8.03
C ASP A 222 -1.51 -19.17 7.27
N LEU A 223 -1.47 -18.75 6.01
CA LEU A 223 -2.67 -18.68 5.17
C LEU A 223 -3.12 -20.04 4.65
N ARG A 224 -2.22 -21.03 4.58
CA ARG A 224 -2.56 -22.39 4.14
C ARG A 224 -3.31 -23.18 5.19
N ARG A 225 -2.91 -22.97 6.46
CA ARG A 225 -3.55 -23.61 7.63
C ARG A 225 -4.64 -22.75 8.24
N GLU A 226 -4.69 -21.47 7.86
CA GLU A 226 -5.59 -20.45 8.41
C GLU A 226 -5.45 -20.29 9.92
N VAL A 227 -4.21 -20.19 10.41
CA VAL A 227 -3.89 -20.06 11.84
C VAL A 227 -2.89 -18.93 12.10
N LEU A 228 -3.00 -18.32 13.29
CA LEU A 228 -1.98 -17.44 13.83
C LEU A 228 -0.76 -18.27 14.23
N LEU A 229 0.42 -17.99 13.69
CA LEU A 229 1.66 -18.65 14.08
C LEU A 229 2.28 -17.98 15.29
N SER A 230 2.42 -16.66 15.25
CA SER A 230 3.05 -15.91 16.36
C SER A 230 2.68 -14.43 16.30
N ASN A 231 2.93 -13.73 17.41
CA ASN A 231 2.99 -12.29 17.48
C ASN A 231 4.43 -11.88 17.75
N LEU A 232 5.05 -11.15 16.83
CA LEU A 232 6.42 -10.66 16.96
C LEU A 232 6.41 -9.35 17.73
N GLN A 233 7.31 -9.23 18.70
CA GLN A 233 7.56 -7.97 19.40
C GLN A 233 8.46 -7.09 18.54
N LEU A 234 8.05 -5.85 18.32
CA LEU A 234 8.80 -4.84 17.58
C LEU A 234 9.51 -3.88 18.55
N ALA A 235 10.53 -3.18 18.06
CA ALA A 235 11.27 -2.19 18.86
C ALA A 235 10.43 -0.93 19.17
N GLY A 236 9.46 -0.61 18.33
CA GLY A 236 8.56 0.53 18.49
C GLY A 236 7.27 0.31 17.71
N LYS A 237 6.32 1.24 17.86
CA LYS A 237 5.10 1.23 17.06
C LYS A 237 5.46 1.44 15.59
N PRO A 238 5.07 0.53 14.71
CA PRO A 238 5.42 0.63 13.30
C PRO A 238 4.56 1.68 12.59
N SER A 239 5.13 2.29 11.57
CA SER A 239 4.44 3.20 10.65
C SER A 239 4.31 2.62 9.25
N ASP A 240 5.19 1.69 8.88
CA ASP A 240 5.23 1.09 7.55
C ASP A 240 5.94 -0.26 7.58
N MET A 241 5.61 -1.11 6.60
CA MET A 241 6.35 -2.35 6.37
C MET A 241 6.54 -2.60 4.88
N LEU A 242 7.70 -3.14 4.52
CA LEU A 242 8.06 -3.45 3.14
C LEU A 242 8.60 -4.86 3.05
N LEU A 243 8.09 -5.64 2.13
CA LEU A 243 8.59 -6.95 1.84
C LEU A 243 9.61 -6.86 0.69
N LYS A 244 10.78 -7.48 0.87
CA LYS A 244 11.74 -7.64 -0.22
C LYS A 244 11.09 -8.49 -1.31
N PRO A 245 11.27 -8.17 -2.61
CA PRO A 245 10.59 -8.89 -3.70
C PRO A 245 10.86 -10.38 -3.78
N ASP A 246 12.03 -10.83 -3.28
CA ASP A 246 12.35 -12.28 -3.17
C ASP A 246 11.64 -12.97 -1.99
N GLY A 247 10.97 -12.20 -1.14
CA GLY A 247 10.25 -12.67 0.03
C GLY A 247 11.14 -12.99 1.24
N GLY A 248 12.47 -12.87 1.16
CA GLY A 248 13.39 -13.32 2.23
C GLY A 248 13.40 -12.43 3.47
N GLU A 249 13.09 -11.16 3.32
CA GLU A 249 13.17 -10.18 4.41
C GLU A 249 11.97 -9.22 4.40
N LEU A 250 11.49 -8.93 5.60
CA LEU A 250 10.49 -7.91 5.86
C LEU A 250 11.14 -6.77 6.65
N TYR A 251 10.96 -5.57 6.16
CA TYR A 251 11.47 -4.33 6.77
C TYR A 251 10.33 -3.61 7.47
N VAL A 252 10.50 -3.31 8.77
CA VAL A 252 9.50 -2.61 9.58
C VAL A 252 10.07 -1.29 10.05
N ILE A 253 9.45 -0.20 9.63
CA ILE A 253 9.84 1.16 10.00
C ILE A 253 9.06 1.59 11.24
N SER A 254 9.78 2.03 12.27
CA SER A 254 9.18 2.47 13.53
C SER A 254 9.71 3.84 13.95
N PRO A 255 8.88 4.90 13.88
CA PRO A 255 9.27 6.25 14.32
C PRO A 255 9.68 6.30 15.79
N ASP A 256 8.93 5.63 16.66
CA ASP A 256 9.17 5.63 18.11
C ASP A 256 10.55 5.04 18.48
N SER A 257 11.06 4.12 17.69
CA SER A 257 12.39 3.56 17.89
C SER A 257 13.45 4.20 17.00
N HIS A 258 13.10 5.20 16.19
CA HIS A 258 14.02 5.92 15.29
C HIS A 258 14.69 5.05 14.24
N GLY A 259 14.06 3.95 13.83
CA GLY A 259 14.77 2.97 13.02
C GLY A 259 13.93 2.01 12.20
N LEU A 260 14.68 1.08 11.64
CA LEU A 260 14.23 0.01 10.77
C LEU A 260 14.62 -1.32 11.38
N GLN A 261 13.66 -2.21 11.58
CA GLN A 261 13.90 -3.61 11.91
C GLN A 261 13.84 -4.49 10.67
N VAL A 262 14.72 -5.47 10.62
CA VAL A 262 14.73 -6.52 9.59
C VAL A 262 14.21 -7.80 10.21
N ILE A 263 13.21 -8.40 9.61
CA ILE A 263 12.61 -9.65 10.04
C ILE A 263 12.88 -10.70 8.96
N ASN A 264 13.45 -11.83 9.38
CA ASN A 264 13.57 -13.01 8.51
C ASN A 264 12.17 -13.62 8.33
N THR A 265 11.69 -13.69 7.10
CA THR A 265 10.32 -14.14 6.80
C THR A 265 10.12 -15.65 6.91
N TRP A 266 11.23 -16.42 6.87
CA TRP A 266 11.19 -17.88 6.94
C TRP A 266 11.23 -18.39 8.39
N THR A 267 12.07 -17.75 9.23
CA THR A 267 12.19 -18.13 10.64
C THR A 267 11.24 -17.33 11.54
N HIS A 268 10.68 -16.24 11.03
CA HIS A 268 9.88 -15.26 11.77
C HIS A 268 10.66 -14.64 12.94
N GLU A 269 11.96 -14.50 12.81
CA GLU A 269 12.82 -13.89 13.83
C GLU A 269 13.12 -12.44 13.47
N VAL A 270 13.11 -11.63 14.52
CA VAL A 270 13.59 -10.25 14.43
C VAL A 270 15.11 -10.30 14.41
N GLY A 271 15.69 -9.91 13.29
CA GLY A 271 17.15 -9.86 13.07
C GLY A 271 17.72 -8.48 13.34
N ASP A 272 18.29 -7.88 12.30
CA ASP A 272 19.01 -6.60 12.38
C ASP A 272 18.10 -5.42 12.72
N TYR A 273 18.72 -4.41 13.33
CA TYR A 273 18.13 -3.11 13.57
C TYR A 273 19.06 -2.00 13.08
N MET A 274 18.49 -1.02 12.37
CA MET A 274 19.24 0.13 11.86
C MET A 274 18.62 1.43 12.36
N MET A 275 19.45 2.28 12.96
CA MET A 275 19.08 3.66 13.28
C MET A 275 19.02 4.48 11.99
N LEU A 276 17.92 5.21 11.79
CA LEU A 276 17.67 5.98 10.58
C LEU A 276 17.63 7.49 10.78
N GLY A 277 17.12 7.96 11.91
CA GLY A 277 16.91 9.38 12.17
C GLY A 277 15.76 9.63 13.14
N ASP A 278 15.25 10.86 13.18
CA ASP A 278 14.36 11.29 14.24
C ASP A 278 12.95 10.72 14.14
N SER A 279 12.38 10.65 12.93
CA SER A 279 11.01 10.16 12.73
C SER A 279 10.84 9.52 11.34
N PRO A 280 11.45 8.34 11.10
CA PRO A 280 11.25 7.62 9.85
C PRO A 280 9.79 7.16 9.74
N THR A 281 9.14 7.39 8.58
CA THR A 281 7.69 7.15 8.45
C THR A 281 7.31 6.18 7.35
N ARG A 282 7.83 6.36 6.13
CA ARG A 282 7.49 5.56 4.96
C ARG A 282 8.73 5.19 4.19
N GLY A 283 8.72 3.97 3.64
CA GLY A 283 9.81 3.47 2.83
C GLY A 283 9.39 3.07 1.43
N ILE A 284 10.35 3.03 0.52
CA ILE A 284 10.22 2.42 -0.80
C ILE A 284 11.53 1.77 -1.19
N LEU A 285 11.46 0.58 -1.78
CA LEU A 285 12.62 -0.11 -2.33
C LEU A 285 12.94 0.40 -3.73
N SER A 286 14.23 0.53 -4.05
CA SER A 286 14.70 0.75 -5.41
C SER A 286 14.35 -0.46 -6.29
N ALA A 287 14.28 -0.23 -7.61
CA ALA A 287 13.88 -1.28 -8.55
C ALA A 287 14.86 -2.48 -8.59
N ASP A 288 16.13 -2.24 -8.28
CA ASP A 288 17.19 -3.27 -8.17
C ASP A 288 17.30 -3.86 -6.77
N THR A 289 16.45 -3.40 -5.84
CA THR A 289 16.41 -3.84 -4.44
C THR A 289 17.71 -3.63 -3.66
N SER A 290 18.61 -2.76 -4.13
CA SER A 290 19.86 -2.46 -3.45
C SER A 290 19.70 -1.36 -2.38
N LEU A 291 18.78 -0.43 -2.62
CA LEU A 291 18.51 0.72 -1.76
C LEU A 291 17.05 0.74 -1.28
N MET A 292 16.89 1.28 -0.10
CA MET A 292 15.59 1.72 0.43
C MET A 292 15.64 3.21 0.68
N TYR A 293 14.64 3.93 0.22
CA TYR A 293 14.46 5.35 0.51
C TYR A 293 13.38 5.51 1.56
N ILE A 294 13.71 6.19 2.66
CA ILE A 294 12.83 6.34 3.82
C ILE A 294 12.61 7.82 4.09
N THR A 295 11.35 8.22 4.18
CA THR A 295 10.98 9.59 4.53
C THR A 295 11.08 9.80 6.04
N ASP A 296 11.69 10.89 6.45
CA ASP A 296 11.69 11.40 7.83
C ASP A 296 10.84 12.67 7.87
N ALA A 297 9.63 12.53 8.42
CA ALA A 297 8.63 13.61 8.41
C ALA A 297 9.03 14.78 9.32
N ALA A 298 9.67 14.50 10.46
CA ALA A 298 10.09 15.54 11.40
C ALA A 298 11.28 16.34 10.86
N ALA A 299 12.24 15.67 10.22
CA ALA A 299 13.42 16.30 9.65
C ALA A 299 13.21 16.86 8.24
N GLY A 300 12.09 16.57 7.59
CA GLY A 300 11.81 17.00 6.21
C GLY A 300 12.81 16.45 5.19
N ARG A 301 13.34 15.26 5.41
CA ARG A 301 14.40 14.64 4.59
C ARG A 301 14.04 13.23 4.14
N VAL A 302 14.83 12.70 3.22
CA VAL A 302 14.78 11.30 2.78
C VAL A 302 16.14 10.66 3.04
N THR A 303 16.13 9.58 3.79
CA THR A 303 17.29 8.77 4.10
C THR A 303 17.41 7.62 3.09
N ALA A 304 18.56 7.45 2.48
CA ALA A 304 18.87 6.29 1.63
C ALA A 304 19.63 5.25 2.46
N VAL A 305 19.15 4.02 2.41
CA VAL A 305 19.71 2.86 3.13
C VAL A 305 20.14 1.81 2.13
N ASP A 306 21.41 1.39 2.21
CA ASP A 306 21.91 0.20 1.53
C ASP A 306 21.44 -1.03 2.33
N ILE A 307 20.50 -1.75 1.77
CA ILE A 307 19.86 -2.88 2.47
C ILE A 307 20.75 -4.12 2.52
N ASN A 308 21.69 -4.26 1.59
CA ASN A 308 22.61 -5.38 1.55
C ASN A 308 23.73 -5.24 2.60
N ASN A 309 24.22 -4.00 2.78
CA ASN A 309 25.28 -3.67 3.74
C ASN A 309 24.76 -3.15 5.08
N ARG A 310 23.44 -3.08 5.28
CA ARG A 310 22.81 -2.63 6.53
C ARG A 310 23.30 -1.27 7.00
N ARG A 311 23.41 -0.29 6.11
CA ARG A 311 23.94 1.03 6.47
C ARG A 311 23.20 2.17 5.77
N VAL A 312 23.10 3.27 6.46
CA VAL A 312 22.68 4.54 5.87
C VAL A 312 23.78 5.03 4.93
N VAL A 313 23.44 5.29 3.67
CA VAL A 313 24.40 5.78 2.66
C VAL A 313 24.26 7.29 2.43
N ARG A 314 23.09 7.85 2.70
CA ARG A 314 22.83 9.29 2.56
C ARG A 314 21.59 9.71 3.38
N ASN A 315 21.63 10.92 3.92
CA ASN A 315 20.53 11.62 4.59
C ASN A 315 20.16 12.88 3.81
#